data_6278de132fb68aac7261ac2992cf2ed4
#
_entry.id   6278de132fb68aac7261ac2992cf2ed4
#
_cell.length_a   1.000
_cell.length_b   1.000
_cell.length_c   1.000
_cell.angle_alpha   90.00
_cell.angle_beta   90.00
_cell.angle_gamma   90.00
#
_symmetry.space_group_name_H-M   'P 1'
#
loop_
_entity.id
_entity.type
_entity.pdbx_description
1 polymer ?
#
loop_
_entity_poly.entity_id
_entity_poly.type
_entity_poly.pdbx_seq_one_letter_code
_entity_poly.pdbx_strand_id
1 'polypeptide(L)'
;MIKSWISTNKKKDSVFIYDDLLYYGKLQFSAQSEILDQQEITRELASIPLSYLKRVQLNHKTKVTILEYGKNSDLSILIRWENQDQMKEFKDFMLNHYSGAFILPHEEKAASTTQKPVFAMIAIVVVYVIVLAAGTWSSSASYSSNLRTDKINALIALFQAITSLGPLTVTIIFVLLFLIALNAFFRARNKNEHLTIIHLKAD
;
A
#
# COMPACT_ATOMS: atom_id res chain seq x y z
N MET A 1 18.72 -4.38 26.80
CA MET A 1 18.88 -5.69 26.12
C MET A 1 19.17 -5.41 24.65
N ILE A 2 20.25 -5.94 24.10
CA ILE A 2 20.60 -5.72 22.68
C ILE A 2 19.94 -6.84 21.87
N LYS A 3 19.17 -6.49 20.85
CA LYS A 3 18.65 -7.42 19.85
C LYS A 3 19.14 -6.98 18.49
N SER A 4 19.66 -7.90 17.67
CA SER A 4 20.24 -7.55 16.38
C SER A 4 19.83 -8.54 15.29
N TRP A 5 19.59 -8.02 14.10
CA TRP A 5 19.37 -8.75 12.85
C TRP A 5 20.31 -8.18 11.80
N ILE A 6 21.45 -8.83 11.66
CA ILE A 6 22.55 -8.38 10.81
C ILE A 6 22.39 -9.01 9.43
N SER A 7 22.50 -8.21 8.38
CA SER A 7 22.54 -8.69 7.01
C SER A 7 23.98 -8.75 6.49
N THR A 8 24.35 -9.85 5.91
CA THR A 8 25.63 -10.01 5.19
C THR A 8 25.57 -9.47 3.76
N ASN A 9 24.37 -9.21 3.27
CA ASN A 9 24.14 -8.72 1.92
C ASN A 9 24.10 -7.17 1.89
N LYS A 10 25.06 -6.53 1.20
CA LYS A 10 25.17 -5.07 1.04
C LYS A 10 23.91 -4.37 0.49
N LYS A 11 22.98 -5.11 -0.13
CA LYS A 11 21.71 -4.57 -0.65
C LYS A 11 20.57 -4.64 0.36
N LYS A 12 20.78 -5.25 1.53
CA LYS A 12 19.80 -5.46 2.58
C LYS A 12 20.12 -4.60 3.79
N ASP A 13 19.13 -4.41 4.62
CA ASP A 13 19.26 -3.57 5.80
C ASP A 13 19.59 -4.44 7.02
N SER A 14 20.45 -3.94 7.91
CA SER A 14 20.66 -4.48 9.24
C SER A 14 19.81 -3.68 10.23
N VAL A 15 19.29 -4.36 11.24
CA VAL A 15 18.42 -3.76 12.26
C VAL A 15 18.97 -4.09 13.63
N PHE A 16 19.03 -3.10 14.50
CA PHE A 16 19.47 -3.25 15.90
C PHE A 16 18.46 -2.57 16.81
N ILE A 17 18.22 -3.15 17.96
CA ILE A 17 17.45 -2.51 19.02
C ILE A 17 18.33 -2.43 20.26
N TYR A 18 18.55 -1.21 20.70
CA TYR A 18 19.34 -0.90 21.89
C TYR A 18 18.76 0.33 22.57
N ASP A 19 18.60 0.26 23.90
CA ASP A 19 18.15 1.37 24.75
C ASP A 19 16.87 2.07 24.25
N ASP A 20 15.85 1.26 23.91
CA ASP A 20 14.56 1.70 23.34
C ASP A 20 14.65 2.48 22.03
N LEU A 21 15.78 2.37 21.34
CA LEU A 21 15.99 2.89 20.00
C LEU A 21 16.12 1.74 19.00
N LEU A 22 15.42 1.88 17.86
CA LEU A 22 15.59 1.01 16.72
C LEU A 22 16.55 1.68 15.74
N TYR A 23 17.69 1.06 15.51
CA TYR A 23 18.68 1.47 14.51
C TYR A 23 18.51 0.64 13.26
N TYR A 24 18.58 1.26 12.09
CA TYR A 24 18.41 0.56 10.81
C TYR A 24 19.25 1.19 9.71
N GLY A 25 19.65 0.38 8.75
CA GLY A 25 20.40 0.82 7.59
C GLY A 25 21.31 -0.26 7.02
N LYS A 26 22.15 0.15 6.10
CA LYS A 26 23.10 -0.73 5.43
C LYS A 26 24.45 -0.62 6.11
N LEU A 27 24.91 -1.70 6.73
CA LEU A 27 26.25 -1.77 7.24
C LEU A 27 27.23 -2.20 6.14
N GLN A 28 28.33 -1.46 6.01
CA GLN A 28 29.45 -1.87 5.19
C GLN A 28 30.41 -2.68 6.07
N PHE A 29 30.24 -3.99 6.07
CA PHE A 29 31.22 -4.86 6.74
C PHE A 29 32.54 -4.83 5.97
N SER A 30 33.59 -4.31 6.57
CA SER A 30 34.93 -4.74 6.23
C SER A 30 35.13 -6.12 6.88
N ALA A 31 35.60 -7.08 6.11
CA ALA A 31 35.66 -8.50 6.47
C ALA A 31 36.52 -8.84 7.71
N GLN A 32 36.91 -7.88 8.52
CA GLN A 32 37.81 -8.01 9.65
C GLN A 32 37.21 -7.65 11.03
N SER A 33 36.00 -7.14 11.11
CA SER A 33 35.41 -6.80 12.42
C SER A 33 34.27 -7.74 12.78
N GLU A 34 34.59 -8.84 13.44
CA GLU A 34 33.59 -9.75 14.06
C GLU A 34 32.88 -9.12 15.27
N ILE A 35 33.36 -7.97 15.74
CA ILE A 35 32.77 -7.23 16.88
C ILE A 35 32.46 -5.82 16.40
N LEU A 36 31.19 -5.59 16.02
CA LEU A 36 30.68 -4.24 15.82
C LEU A 36 30.71 -3.51 17.15
N ASP A 37 31.59 -2.53 17.27
CA ASP A 37 31.59 -1.65 18.43
C ASP A 37 30.28 -0.85 18.42
N GLN A 38 29.65 -0.76 19.58
CA GLN A 38 28.38 -0.07 19.78
C GLN A 38 28.42 1.39 19.26
N GLN A 39 29.59 2.02 19.32
CA GLN A 39 29.82 3.38 18.84
C GLN A 39 29.79 3.49 17.31
N GLU A 40 30.19 2.46 16.57
CA GLU A 40 30.12 2.45 15.12
C GLU A 40 28.67 2.25 14.63
N ILE A 41 27.89 1.38 15.28
CA ILE A 41 26.48 1.16 14.97
C ILE A 41 25.68 2.46 15.08
N THR A 42 25.93 3.24 16.14
CA THR A 42 25.19 4.49 16.39
C THR A 42 25.57 5.63 15.46
N ARG A 43 26.74 5.57 14.80
CA ARG A 43 27.19 6.62 13.87
C ARG A 43 26.74 6.43 12.45
N GLU A 44 26.60 5.19 12.00
CA GLU A 44 26.30 4.88 10.60
C GLU A 44 24.81 4.61 10.33
N LEU A 45 24.05 4.25 11.37
CA LEU A 45 22.65 3.86 11.23
C LEU A 45 21.69 4.98 11.66
N ALA A 46 20.61 5.12 10.92
CA ALA A 46 19.50 5.97 11.35
C ALA A 46 18.78 5.31 12.53
N SER A 47 18.26 6.11 13.46
CA SER A 47 17.56 5.60 14.64
C SER A 47 16.16 6.20 14.80
N ILE A 48 15.27 5.41 15.42
CA ILE A 48 13.92 5.82 15.78
C ILE A 48 13.61 5.30 17.17
N PRO A 49 13.05 6.13 18.07
CA PRO A 49 12.52 5.64 19.33
C PRO A 49 11.41 4.62 19.11
N LEU A 50 11.48 3.49 19.80
CA LEU A 50 10.46 2.44 19.71
C LEU A 50 9.07 2.96 20.11
N SER A 51 8.99 3.90 21.07
CA SER A 51 7.75 4.55 21.49
C SER A 51 7.02 5.33 20.37
N TYR A 52 7.74 5.70 19.30
CA TYR A 52 7.14 6.42 18.16
C TYR A 52 6.58 5.51 17.08
N LEU A 53 6.87 4.20 17.16
CA LEU A 53 6.32 3.23 16.23
C LEU A 53 4.83 3.04 16.49
N LYS A 54 4.03 3.07 15.43
CA LYS A 54 2.56 2.91 15.48
C LYS A 54 2.12 1.64 14.78
N ARG A 55 2.80 1.29 13.70
CA ARG A 55 2.38 0.19 12.86
C ARG A 55 3.56 -0.47 12.16
N VAL A 56 3.50 -1.79 12.09
CA VAL A 56 4.49 -2.61 11.37
C VAL A 56 3.77 -3.42 10.30
N GLN A 57 4.19 -3.27 9.05
CA GLN A 57 3.65 -4.03 7.93
C GLN A 57 4.74 -4.95 7.38
N LEU A 58 4.54 -6.26 7.47
CA LEU A 58 5.48 -7.25 6.98
C LEU A 58 4.95 -7.89 5.69
N ASN A 59 5.72 -7.83 4.63
CA ASN A 59 5.41 -8.51 3.38
C ASN A 59 6.31 -9.75 3.22
N HIS A 60 5.74 -10.92 3.47
CA HIS A 60 6.47 -12.19 3.45
C HIS A 60 6.99 -12.58 2.06
N LYS A 61 6.32 -12.15 0.99
CA LYS A 61 6.75 -12.45 -0.38
C LYS A 61 7.98 -11.65 -0.79
N THR A 62 8.01 -10.36 -0.45
CA THR A 62 9.11 -9.47 -0.85
C THR A 62 10.20 -9.36 0.19
N LYS A 63 10.00 -9.94 1.38
CA LYS A 63 10.88 -9.83 2.56
C LYS A 63 11.14 -8.37 2.93
N VAL A 64 10.08 -7.59 2.98
CA VAL A 64 10.13 -6.18 3.29
C VAL A 64 9.23 -5.89 4.48
N THR A 65 9.74 -5.09 5.41
CA THR A 65 8.95 -4.51 6.49
C THR A 65 8.86 -3.00 6.30
N ILE A 66 7.66 -2.46 6.47
CA ILE A 66 7.41 -1.03 6.52
C ILE A 66 7.06 -0.70 7.97
N LEU A 67 7.82 0.21 8.57
CA LEU A 67 7.57 0.75 9.89
C LEU A 67 6.92 2.13 9.73
N GLU A 68 5.71 2.29 10.23
CA GLU A 68 5.04 3.58 10.28
C GLU A 68 5.20 4.19 11.68
N TYR A 69 5.62 5.44 11.75
CA TYR A 69 5.93 6.12 12.99
C TYR A 69 5.55 7.61 12.94
N GLY A 70 5.68 8.30 14.06
CA GLY A 70 5.28 9.69 14.16
C GLY A 70 3.87 9.88 14.71
N LYS A 71 3.49 11.15 14.93
CA LYS A 71 2.25 11.50 15.62
C LYS A 71 1.00 11.00 14.89
N ASN A 72 1.01 11.06 13.55
CA ASN A 72 -0.13 10.68 12.69
C ASN A 72 0.21 9.50 11.76
N SER A 73 1.25 8.71 12.05
CA SER A 73 1.76 7.66 11.14
C SER A 73 2.14 8.21 9.75
N ASP A 74 2.61 9.45 9.71
CA ASP A 74 2.94 10.22 8.51
C ASP A 74 4.32 9.90 7.95
N LEU A 75 5.15 9.27 8.77
CA LEU A 75 6.50 8.86 8.39
C LEU A 75 6.58 7.35 8.26
N SER A 76 7.35 6.87 7.27
CA SER A 76 7.54 5.44 7.08
C SER A 76 8.97 5.10 6.69
N ILE A 77 9.43 3.94 7.16
CA ILE A 77 10.73 3.37 6.83
C ILE A 77 10.50 2.00 6.22
N LEU A 78 11.32 1.69 5.23
CA LEU A 78 11.32 0.42 4.55
C LEU A 78 12.60 -0.34 4.87
N ILE A 79 12.45 -1.51 5.50
CA ILE A 79 13.54 -2.44 5.84
C ILE A 79 13.47 -3.63 4.89
N ARG A 80 14.60 -3.97 4.25
CA ARG A 80 14.74 -5.11 3.35
C ARG A 80 15.53 -6.22 4.02
N TRP A 81 14.84 -7.31 4.37
CA TRP A 81 15.44 -8.45 5.05
C TRP A 81 16.23 -9.36 4.09
N GLU A 82 17.25 -10.00 4.60
CA GLU A 82 18.01 -11.00 3.86
C GLU A 82 17.22 -12.30 3.74
N ASN A 83 16.63 -12.76 4.83
CA ASN A 83 15.84 -13.98 4.87
C ASN A 83 14.50 -13.79 5.61
N GLN A 84 13.65 -14.80 5.55
CA GLN A 84 12.33 -14.79 6.17
C GLN A 84 12.39 -15.00 7.69
N ASP A 85 13.42 -15.68 8.17
CA ASP A 85 13.53 -16.03 9.58
C ASP A 85 13.87 -14.79 10.41
N GLN A 86 14.79 -13.95 9.93
CA GLN A 86 15.04 -12.63 10.54
C GLN A 86 13.76 -11.78 10.64
N MET A 87 12.95 -11.76 9.58
CA MET A 87 11.70 -11.01 9.58
C MET A 87 10.66 -11.60 10.56
N LYS A 88 10.61 -12.95 10.72
CA LYS A 88 9.75 -13.60 11.71
C LYS A 88 10.20 -13.30 13.13
N GLU A 89 11.50 -13.41 13.40
CA GLU A 89 12.06 -13.08 14.72
C GLU A 89 11.78 -11.62 15.09
N PHE A 90 11.93 -10.71 14.13
CA PHE A 90 11.59 -9.30 14.32
C PHE A 90 10.09 -9.12 14.63
N LYS A 91 9.21 -9.81 13.91
CA LYS A 91 7.77 -9.82 14.16
C LYS A 91 7.47 -10.28 15.60
N ASP A 92 8.05 -11.41 16.00
CA ASP A 92 7.80 -12.01 17.30
C ASP A 92 8.36 -11.13 18.43
N PHE A 93 9.50 -10.48 18.19
CA PHE A 93 10.03 -9.45 19.10
C PHE A 93 9.03 -8.29 19.27
N MET A 94 8.49 -7.74 18.18
CA MET A 94 7.55 -6.62 18.25
C MET A 94 6.28 -6.98 19.00
N LEU A 95 5.74 -8.18 18.78
CA LEU A 95 4.56 -8.66 19.49
C LEU A 95 4.81 -8.87 20.99
N ASN A 96 6.01 -9.29 21.36
CA ASN A 96 6.35 -9.54 22.76
C ASN A 96 6.79 -8.26 23.52
N HIS A 97 7.36 -7.30 22.81
CA HIS A 97 7.85 -6.04 23.41
C HIS A 97 6.71 -5.06 23.72
N TYR A 98 5.68 -5.02 22.89
CA TYR A 98 4.54 -4.13 23.09
C TYR A 98 3.33 -4.90 23.66
N SER A 99 2.96 -4.59 24.91
CA SER A 99 1.86 -5.27 25.62
C SER A 99 0.49 -5.14 24.93
N GLY A 100 0.31 -4.08 24.13
CA GLY A 100 -0.91 -3.81 23.34
C GLY A 100 -0.82 -4.14 21.87
N ALA A 101 0.27 -4.80 21.42
CA ALA A 101 0.43 -5.14 20.00
C ALA A 101 -0.58 -6.23 19.58
N PHE A 102 -1.21 -6.03 18.44
CA PHE A 102 -2.10 -7.05 17.86
C PHE A 102 -1.94 -7.13 16.34
N ILE A 103 -2.11 -8.35 15.81
CA ILE A 103 -2.10 -8.58 14.38
C ILE A 103 -3.48 -8.26 13.83
N LEU A 104 -3.53 -7.39 12.80
CA LEU A 104 -4.78 -7.03 12.15
C LEU A 104 -5.43 -8.28 11.50
N PRO A 105 -6.72 -8.55 11.75
CA PRO A 105 -7.44 -9.65 11.13
C PRO A 105 -7.38 -9.59 9.59
N HIS A 106 -7.43 -10.76 8.96
CA HIS A 106 -7.31 -10.85 7.48
C HIS A 106 -8.41 -10.06 6.75
N GLU A 107 -9.61 -10.05 7.30
CA GLU A 107 -10.77 -9.34 6.73
C GLU A 107 -10.58 -7.82 6.69
N GLU A 108 -10.02 -7.23 7.74
CA GLU A 108 -9.74 -5.79 7.77
C GLU A 108 -8.60 -5.40 6.80
N LYS A 109 -7.60 -6.28 6.63
CA LYS A 109 -6.54 -6.09 5.63
C LYS A 109 -7.11 -6.11 4.22
N ALA A 110 -7.99 -7.07 3.93
CA ALA A 110 -8.64 -7.20 2.63
C ALA A 110 -9.48 -5.96 2.31
N ALA A 111 -10.30 -5.49 3.26
CA ALA A 111 -11.11 -4.30 3.10
C ALA A 111 -10.27 -3.06 2.75
N SER A 112 -9.19 -2.82 3.48
CA SER A 112 -8.33 -1.63 3.28
C SER A 112 -7.67 -1.59 1.90
N THR A 113 -7.25 -2.75 1.36
CA THR A 113 -6.42 -2.78 0.13
C THR A 113 -7.24 -3.00 -1.13
N THR A 114 -8.38 -3.70 -1.01
CA THR A 114 -9.26 -4.00 -2.16
C THR A 114 -10.34 -2.94 -2.37
N GLN A 115 -10.55 -2.04 -1.42
CA GLN A 115 -11.61 -1.03 -1.46
C GLN A 115 -11.51 -0.14 -2.72
N LYS A 116 -10.31 0.36 -3.03
CA LYS A 116 -10.10 1.23 -4.22
C LYS A 116 -10.48 0.56 -5.54
N PRO A 117 -9.99 -0.67 -5.86
CA PRO A 117 -10.41 -1.34 -7.09
C PRO A 117 -11.88 -1.73 -7.10
N VAL A 118 -12.51 -2.03 -5.96
CA VAL A 118 -13.96 -2.27 -5.86
C VAL A 118 -14.75 -1.01 -6.22
N PHE A 119 -14.36 0.14 -5.65
CA PHE A 119 -15.00 1.42 -6.03
C PHE A 119 -14.81 1.75 -7.50
N ALA A 120 -13.64 1.46 -8.09
CA ALA A 120 -13.40 1.66 -9.51
C ALA A 120 -14.33 0.78 -10.36
N MET A 121 -14.54 -0.49 -10.01
CA MET A 121 -15.48 -1.37 -10.70
C MET A 121 -16.91 -0.85 -10.63
N ILE A 122 -17.37 -0.43 -9.45
CA ILE A 122 -18.70 0.15 -9.27
C ILE A 122 -18.86 1.42 -10.12
N ALA A 123 -17.88 2.32 -10.09
CA ALA A 123 -17.90 3.54 -10.88
C ALA A 123 -17.99 3.26 -12.40
N ILE A 124 -17.24 2.29 -12.90
CA ILE A 124 -17.26 1.87 -14.30
C ILE A 124 -18.66 1.38 -14.69
N VAL A 125 -19.30 0.55 -13.86
CA VAL A 125 -20.66 0.05 -14.11
C VAL A 125 -21.68 1.18 -14.11
N VAL A 126 -21.61 2.09 -13.13
CA VAL A 126 -22.52 3.24 -13.04
C VAL A 126 -22.39 4.15 -14.26
N VAL A 127 -21.17 4.48 -14.67
CA VAL A 127 -20.93 5.32 -15.85
C VAL A 127 -21.40 4.62 -17.12
N TYR A 128 -21.19 3.31 -17.24
CA TYR A 128 -21.69 2.54 -18.37
C TYR A 128 -23.21 2.59 -18.49
N VAL A 129 -23.93 2.40 -17.39
CA VAL A 129 -25.41 2.50 -17.37
C VAL A 129 -25.87 3.91 -17.76
N ILE A 130 -25.22 4.95 -17.27
CA ILE A 130 -25.54 6.34 -17.64
C ILE A 130 -25.32 6.58 -19.13
N VAL A 131 -24.20 6.10 -19.69
CA VAL A 131 -23.89 6.25 -21.13
C VAL A 131 -24.93 5.53 -22.00
N LEU A 132 -25.33 4.32 -21.62
CA LEU A 132 -26.38 3.60 -22.34
C LEU A 132 -27.72 4.32 -22.26
N ALA A 133 -28.12 4.78 -21.09
CA ALA A 133 -29.38 5.52 -20.92
C ALA A 133 -29.37 6.84 -21.70
N ALA A 134 -28.26 7.58 -21.69
CA ALA A 134 -28.11 8.82 -22.47
C ALA A 134 -28.16 8.55 -23.99
N GLY A 135 -27.54 7.44 -24.43
CA GLY A 135 -27.57 7.01 -25.85
C GLY A 135 -28.96 6.68 -26.36
N THR A 136 -29.82 6.09 -25.50
CA THR A 136 -31.23 5.83 -25.87
C THR A 136 -32.08 7.07 -25.83
N TRP A 137 -31.77 8.05 -25.01
CA TRP A 137 -32.51 9.32 -24.88
C TRP A 137 -32.11 10.34 -25.95
N SER A 138 -30.87 10.37 -26.40
CA SER A 138 -30.40 11.31 -27.43
C SER A 138 -31.00 11.10 -28.79
N SER A 139 -31.59 9.94 -29.04
CA SER A 139 -32.34 9.67 -30.29
C SER A 139 -33.72 10.37 -30.33
N SER A 140 -34.18 10.92 -29.22
CA SER A 140 -35.54 11.50 -29.12
C SER A 140 -35.59 12.97 -28.64
N ALA A 141 -34.47 13.61 -28.32
CA ALA A 141 -34.46 14.96 -27.77
C ALA A 141 -33.52 15.90 -28.55
N SER A 142 -34.13 16.85 -29.29
CA SER A 142 -33.44 18.07 -29.73
C SER A 142 -33.16 18.93 -28.50
N TYR A 143 -31.93 18.85 -27.95
CA TYR A 143 -31.54 19.66 -26.82
C TYR A 143 -31.41 21.14 -27.19
N SER A 144 -32.25 22.00 -26.67
CA SER A 144 -32.10 23.44 -26.72
C SER A 144 -30.92 23.88 -25.84
N SER A 145 -29.91 24.48 -26.46
CA SER A 145 -28.59 24.85 -25.91
C SER A 145 -28.62 26.09 -25.00
N ASN A 146 -29.34 26.06 -23.88
CA ASN A 146 -29.37 27.19 -22.95
C ASN A 146 -28.68 26.93 -21.59
N LEU A 147 -27.83 25.92 -21.47
CA LEU A 147 -27.04 25.66 -20.25
C LEU A 147 -25.68 26.34 -20.33
N ARG A 148 -25.53 27.40 -19.56
CA ARG A 148 -24.49 28.42 -19.53
C ARG A 148 -23.25 28.04 -18.69
N THR A 149 -22.79 26.80 -18.73
CA THR A 149 -21.54 26.40 -18.04
C THR A 149 -20.66 25.56 -18.97
N ASP A 150 -19.50 26.10 -19.33
CA ASP A 150 -18.52 25.47 -20.23
C ASP A 150 -18.15 24.02 -19.84
N LYS A 151 -18.14 23.73 -18.54
CA LYS A 151 -17.85 22.39 -18.01
C LYS A 151 -18.96 21.38 -18.34
N ILE A 152 -20.22 21.78 -18.27
CA ILE A 152 -21.37 20.92 -18.60
C ILE A 152 -21.40 20.66 -20.09
N ASN A 153 -21.14 21.68 -20.90
CA ASN A 153 -21.07 21.53 -22.37
C ASN A 153 -19.94 20.60 -22.81
N ALA A 154 -18.75 20.68 -22.17
CA ALA A 154 -17.65 19.77 -22.42
C ALA A 154 -18.02 18.32 -22.05
N LEU A 155 -18.75 18.12 -20.97
CA LEU A 155 -19.19 16.80 -20.52
C LEU A 155 -20.25 16.21 -21.47
N ILE A 156 -21.20 17.02 -21.94
CA ILE A 156 -22.20 16.63 -22.94
C ILE A 156 -21.51 16.27 -24.27
N ALA A 157 -20.55 17.08 -24.72
CA ALA A 157 -19.79 16.80 -25.95
C ALA A 157 -19.00 15.48 -25.85
N LEU A 158 -18.41 15.21 -24.69
CA LEU A 158 -17.74 13.93 -24.41
C LEU A 158 -18.71 12.75 -24.49
N PHE A 159 -19.90 12.87 -23.87
CA PHE A 159 -20.95 11.84 -23.95
C PHE A 159 -21.43 11.61 -25.37
N GLN A 160 -21.64 12.67 -26.13
CA GLN A 160 -22.04 12.58 -27.54
C GLN A 160 -20.94 11.89 -28.40
N ALA A 161 -19.66 12.23 -28.17
CA ALA A 161 -18.55 11.57 -28.82
C ALA A 161 -18.48 10.07 -28.51
N ILE A 162 -18.69 9.70 -27.24
CA ILE A 162 -18.72 8.28 -26.82
C ILE A 162 -19.90 7.54 -27.44
N THR A 163 -21.09 8.13 -27.42
CA THR A 163 -22.31 7.50 -27.99
C THR A 163 -22.26 7.39 -29.51
N SER A 164 -21.54 8.29 -30.20
CA SER A 164 -21.35 8.23 -31.67
C SER A 164 -20.49 7.04 -32.10
N LEU A 165 -19.71 6.43 -31.21
CA LEU A 165 -18.93 5.22 -31.51
C LEU A 165 -19.80 3.97 -31.70
N GLY A 166 -21.08 4.07 -31.41
CA GLY A 166 -22.02 2.97 -31.46
C GLY A 166 -22.00 2.06 -30.21
N PRO A 167 -23.12 1.42 -29.89
CA PRO A 167 -23.31 0.69 -28.65
C PRO A 167 -22.33 -0.48 -28.46
N LEU A 168 -21.94 -1.14 -29.53
CA LEU A 168 -21.04 -2.28 -29.51
C LEU A 168 -19.63 -1.84 -29.12
N THR A 169 -19.12 -0.76 -29.73
CA THR A 169 -17.77 -0.21 -29.39
C THR A 169 -17.70 0.31 -27.96
N VAL A 170 -18.76 1.00 -27.52
CA VAL A 170 -18.90 1.47 -26.14
C VAL A 170 -18.84 0.29 -25.18
N THR A 171 -19.61 -0.77 -25.44
CA THR A 171 -19.61 -1.98 -24.60
C THR A 171 -18.22 -2.61 -24.51
N ILE A 172 -17.51 -2.75 -25.64
CA ILE A 172 -16.16 -3.31 -25.66
C ILE A 172 -15.20 -2.49 -24.79
N ILE A 173 -15.24 -1.16 -24.90
CA ILE A 173 -14.38 -0.27 -24.09
C ILE A 173 -14.67 -0.48 -22.60
N PHE A 174 -15.93 -0.49 -22.18
CA PHE A 174 -16.28 -0.67 -20.76
C PHE A 174 -15.93 -2.06 -20.24
N VAL A 175 -16.07 -3.11 -21.03
CA VAL A 175 -15.62 -4.46 -20.68
C VAL A 175 -14.10 -4.49 -20.47
N LEU A 176 -13.32 -3.86 -21.34
CA LEU A 176 -11.86 -3.78 -21.17
C LEU A 176 -11.47 -3.02 -19.89
N LEU A 177 -12.11 -1.88 -19.62
CA LEU A 177 -11.87 -1.12 -18.38
C LEU A 177 -12.22 -1.94 -17.13
N PHE A 178 -13.35 -2.67 -17.19
CA PHE A 178 -13.76 -3.54 -16.08
C PHE A 178 -12.76 -4.69 -15.86
N LEU A 179 -12.25 -5.31 -16.93
CA LEU A 179 -11.22 -6.35 -16.82
C LEU A 179 -9.91 -5.83 -16.23
N ILE A 180 -9.52 -4.59 -16.55
CA ILE A 180 -8.35 -3.94 -15.94
C ILE A 180 -8.57 -3.74 -14.44
N ALA A 181 -9.74 -3.23 -14.04
CA ALA A 181 -10.09 -3.03 -12.63
C ALA A 181 -10.19 -4.36 -11.88
N LEU A 182 -10.73 -5.40 -12.49
CA LEU A 182 -10.80 -6.77 -11.97
C LEU A 182 -9.39 -7.36 -11.76
N ASN A 183 -8.49 -7.19 -12.71
CA ASN A 183 -7.10 -7.61 -12.57
C ASN A 183 -6.40 -6.85 -11.41
N ALA A 184 -6.65 -5.55 -11.27
CA ALA A 184 -6.14 -4.77 -10.14
C ALA A 184 -6.69 -5.30 -8.81
N PHE A 185 -7.96 -5.69 -8.75
CA PHE A 185 -8.57 -6.32 -7.57
C PHE A 185 -7.90 -7.64 -7.19
N PHE A 186 -7.70 -8.54 -8.14
CA PHE A 186 -7.01 -9.82 -7.88
C PHE A 186 -5.55 -9.61 -7.45
N ARG A 187 -4.83 -8.66 -8.05
CA ARG A 187 -3.48 -8.30 -7.62
C ARG A 187 -3.46 -7.76 -6.19
N ALA A 188 -4.41 -6.90 -5.83
CA ALA A 188 -4.52 -6.35 -4.48
C ALA A 188 -4.84 -7.44 -3.46
N ARG A 189 -5.77 -8.35 -3.78
CA ARG A 189 -6.12 -9.51 -2.93
C ARG A 189 -4.92 -10.42 -2.71
N ASN A 190 -4.23 -10.82 -3.78
CA ASN A 190 -3.04 -11.69 -3.69
C ASN A 190 -1.88 -11.03 -2.89
N LYS A 191 -1.76 -9.69 -2.96
CA LYS A 191 -0.80 -8.96 -2.14
C LYS A 191 -1.12 -9.06 -0.64
N ASN A 192 -2.40 -9.07 -0.27
CA ASN A 192 -2.84 -9.14 1.11
C ASN A 192 -2.56 -10.48 1.78
N GLU A 193 -2.62 -11.59 1.04
CA GLU A 193 -2.33 -12.93 1.57
C GLU A 193 -0.91 -13.02 2.17
N HIS A 194 0.02 -12.22 1.64
CA HIS A 194 1.42 -12.19 2.08
C HIS A 194 1.74 -11.04 3.05
N LEU A 195 0.73 -10.24 3.43
CA LEU A 195 0.91 -9.08 4.28
C LEU A 195 0.47 -9.38 5.72
N THR A 196 1.35 -9.18 6.68
CA THR A 196 1.01 -9.14 8.11
C THR A 196 1.10 -7.69 8.60
N ILE A 197 0.06 -7.20 9.24
CA ILE A 197 -0.01 -5.87 9.80
C ILE A 197 -0.12 -5.99 11.31
N ILE A 198 0.77 -5.33 12.03
CA ILE A 198 0.78 -5.25 13.49
C ILE A 198 0.51 -3.80 13.87
N HIS A 199 -0.53 -3.57 14.63
CA HIS A 199 -0.74 -2.30 15.30
C HIS A 199 -0.04 -2.34 16.66
N LEU A 200 0.76 -1.33 16.92
CA LEU A 200 1.44 -1.12 18.18
C LEU A 200 0.64 -0.08 18.94
N LYS A 201 0.06 -0.45 20.08
CA LYS A 201 -0.51 0.52 20.99
C LYS A 201 0.66 1.24 21.67
N ALA A 202 0.80 2.53 21.44
CA ALA A 202 1.64 3.35 22.30
C ALA A 202 0.90 3.51 23.62
N ASP A 203 1.54 3.09 24.70
CA ASP A 203 1.11 3.43 26.06
C ASP A 203 1.24 4.92 26.31
#